data_28c19f7f729de808b84ffc19ca2ba35f
#
_entry.id   28c19f7f729de808b84ffc19ca2ba35f
#
_cell.length_a   1.000
_cell.length_b   1.000
_cell.length_c   1.000
_cell.angle_alpha   90.00
_cell.angle_beta   90.00
_cell.angle_gamma   90.00
#
_symmetry.space_group_name_H-M   'P 1'
#
loop_
_entity.id
_entity.type
_entity.pdbx_description
1 polymer ?
#
loop_
_entity_poly.entity_id
_entity_poly.type
_entity_poly.pdbx_seq_one_letter_code
_entity_poly.pdbx_strand_id
1 'polypeptide(L)'
;MARDPEARWRRLTELLGPIHGAAARTAKRLADGEGDDVFQEAVIRAWERLDSLRDETRFRSWFFAILLSIHRSKRRRAFWRRFLPLGEVFVEGREPARLPESGEDEWWRARRMTSALSRLPAAQREAIVLHDVEGFSVEEIAAMQGVSGSAVKSRLSRGRDRLRRTYLRRGWVERTAVGAPKGDALDAPRFPLLATPTGATSPGEEG
;
A
#
# COMPACT_ATOMS: atom_id res chain seq x y z
N MET A 1 -8.26 7.82 34.62
CA MET A 1 -8.77 9.07 34.03
C MET A 1 -9.13 8.81 32.58
N ALA A 2 -10.41 8.85 32.23
CA ALA A 2 -10.82 8.76 30.82
C ALA A 2 -10.29 9.98 30.10
N ARG A 3 -9.36 9.81 29.15
CA ARG A 3 -8.86 10.89 28.32
C ARG A 3 -10.01 11.37 27.44
N ASP A 4 -10.16 12.68 27.31
CA ASP A 4 -11.18 13.32 26.49
C ASP A 4 -11.20 12.73 25.06
N PRO A 5 -12.34 12.14 24.62
CA PRO A 5 -12.44 11.55 23.28
C PRO A 5 -12.20 12.57 22.17
N GLU A 6 -12.59 13.83 22.36
CA GLU A 6 -12.40 14.91 21.37
C GLU A 6 -10.92 15.28 21.23
N ALA A 7 -10.21 15.39 22.35
CA ALA A 7 -8.77 15.66 22.33
C ALA A 7 -8.00 14.53 21.66
N ARG A 8 -8.40 13.26 21.90
CA ARG A 8 -7.81 12.09 21.24
C ARG A 8 -8.07 12.11 19.73
N TRP A 9 -9.29 12.46 19.31
CA TRP A 9 -9.65 12.53 17.91
C TRP A 9 -8.87 13.64 17.18
N ARG A 10 -8.77 14.80 17.78
CA ARG A 10 -7.98 15.92 17.25
C ARG A 10 -6.52 15.52 17.04
N ARG A 11 -5.90 14.93 18.05
CA ARG A 11 -4.51 14.44 17.97
C ARG A 11 -4.34 13.40 16.83
N LEU A 12 -5.27 12.44 16.70
CA LEU A 12 -5.21 11.48 15.60
C LEU A 12 -5.32 12.16 14.25
N THR A 13 -6.22 13.12 14.09
CA THR A 13 -6.42 13.84 12.83
C THR A 13 -5.18 14.65 12.43
N GLU A 14 -4.52 15.30 13.38
CA GLU A 14 -3.27 16.01 13.16
C GLU A 14 -2.15 15.08 12.69
N LEU A 15 -1.98 13.93 13.33
CA LEU A 15 -0.97 12.93 12.97
C LEU A 15 -1.28 12.22 11.65
N LEU A 16 -2.55 11.97 11.35
CA LEU A 16 -2.97 11.26 10.15
C LEU A 16 -2.96 12.16 8.91
N GLY A 17 -3.23 13.45 9.05
CA GLY A 17 -3.35 14.39 7.93
C GLY A 17 -2.24 14.25 6.89
N PRO A 18 -0.96 14.33 7.27
CA PRO A 18 0.17 14.24 6.33
C PRO A 18 0.26 12.92 5.56
N ILE A 19 -0.24 11.82 6.13
CA ILE A 19 -0.14 10.48 5.54
C ILE A 19 -1.47 9.92 5.03
N HIS A 20 -2.59 10.63 5.25
CA HIS A 20 -3.94 10.16 4.93
C HIS A 20 -4.06 9.66 3.49
N GLY A 21 -3.67 10.47 2.51
CA GLY A 21 -3.77 10.12 1.10
C GLY A 21 -2.90 8.91 0.72
N ALA A 22 -1.68 8.84 1.26
CA ALA A 22 -0.77 7.71 1.03
C ALA A 22 -1.34 6.41 1.63
N ALA A 23 -1.81 6.46 2.86
CA ALA A 23 -2.37 5.31 3.55
C ALA A 23 -3.67 4.79 2.89
N ALA A 24 -4.56 5.70 2.46
CA ALA A 24 -5.78 5.33 1.74
C ALA A 24 -5.46 4.65 0.39
N ARG A 25 -4.52 5.21 -0.39
CA ARG A 25 -4.07 4.59 -1.64
C ARG A 25 -3.41 3.23 -1.41
N THR A 26 -2.63 3.10 -0.33
CA THR A 26 -1.99 1.82 0.03
C THR A 26 -3.04 0.78 0.39
N ALA A 27 -4.05 1.11 1.16
CA ALA A 27 -5.17 0.21 1.45
C ALA A 27 -5.82 -0.30 0.16
N LYS A 28 -6.08 0.58 -0.81
CA LYS A 28 -6.64 0.21 -2.13
C LYS A 28 -5.72 -0.69 -2.95
N ARG A 29 -4.40 -0.49 -2.88
CA ARG A 29 -3.41 -1.33 -3.58
C ARG A 29 -3.27 -2.73 -2.97
N LEU A 30 -3.48 -2.84 -1.66
CA LEU A 30 -3.35 -4.10 -0.94
C LEU A 30 -4.63 -4.94 -0.98
N ALA A 31 -5.77 -4.30 -0.79
CA ALA A 31 -7.06 -4.96 -0.58
C ALA A 31 -7.95 -4.84 -1.84
N ASP A 32 -7.98 -5.88 -2.64
CA ASP A 32 -8.70 -5.97 -3.92
C ASP A 32 -10.21 -5.58 -3.80
N GLY A 33 -10.52 -4.26 -3.72
CA GLY A 33 -11.87 -3.70 -3.62
C GLY A 33 -12.35 -3.38 -2.20
N GLU A 34 -11.75 -3.93 -1.15
CA GLU A 34 -12.06 -3.64 0.25
C GLU A 34 -11.13 -2.56 0.84
N GLY A 35 -10.46 -1.76 -0.01
CA GLY A 35 -9.45 -0.82 0.45
C GLY A 35 -10.00 0.27 1.36
N ASP A 36 -11.17 0.81 1.05
CA ASP A 36 -11.81 1.85 1.87
C ASP A 36 -12.21 1.29 3.24
N ASP A 37 -12.75 0.07 3.30
CA ASP A 37 -13.08 -0.59 4.57
C ASP A 37 -11.84 -0.90 5.42
N VAL A 38 -10.74 -1.33 4.77
CA VAL A 38 -9.46 -1.57 5.46
C VAL A 38 -8.93 -0.26 6.04
N PHE A 39 -9.01 0.83 5.29
CA PHE A 39 -8.56 2.14 5.75
C PHE A 39 -9.41 2.66 6.91
N GLN A 40 -10.73 2.61 6.80
CA GLN A 40 -11.65 3.05 7.86
C GLN A 40 -11.44 2.24 9.16
N GLU A 41 -11.35 0.92 9.07
CA GLU A 41 -11.07 0.07 10.23
C GLU A 41 -9.68 0.39 10.84
N ALA A 42 -8.70 0.75 10.00
CA ALA A 42 -7.38 1.16 10.48
C ALA A 42 -7.44 2.49 11.26
N VAL A 43 -8.23 3.45 10.81
CA VAL A 43 -8.45 4.73 11.52
C VAL A 43 -9.11 4.48 12.87
N ILE A 44 -10.18 3.67 12.92
CA ILE A 44 -10.87 3.31 14.16
C ILE A 44 -9.90 2.63 15.13
N ARG A 45 -9.13 1.64 14.64
CA ARG A 45 -8.17 0.91 15.46
C ARG A 45 -7.00 1.80 15.94
N ALA A 46 -6.59 2.76 15.12
CA ALA A 46 -5.59 3.74 15.49
C ALA A 46 -6.11 4.67 16.59
N TRP A 47 -7.36 5.11 16.50
CA TRP A 47 -8.01 5.91 17.54
C TRP A 47 -8.09 5.15 18.87
N GLU A 48 -8.53 3.89 18.85
CA GLU A 48 -8.62 3.04 20.05
C GLU A 48 -7.25 2.85 20.72
N ARG A 49 -6.16 2.78 19.93
CA ARG A 49 -4.82 2.45 20.40
C ARG A 49 -3.85 3.63 20.46
N LEU A 50 -4.32 4.86 20.23
CA LEU A 50 -3.47 6.04 20.14
C LEU A 50 -2.60 6.25 21.39
N ASP A 51 -3.12 5.88 22.57
CA ASP A 51 -2.40 5.99 23.84
C ASP A 51 -1.21 5.01 23.94
N SER A 52 -1.17 3.97 23.09
CA SER A 52 -0.02 3.06 23.02
C SER A 52 1.14 3.62 22.19
N LEU A 53 0.90 4.68 21.43
CA LEU A 53 1.94 5.37 20.67
C LEU A 53 2.79 6.22 21.62
N ARG A 54 4.02 5.78 21.88
CA ARG A 54 4.96 6.46 22.79
C ARG A 54 5.74 7.58 22.11
N ASP A 55 5.90 7.49 20.79
CA ASP A 55 6.73 8.38 19.97
C ASP A 55 5.96 8.76 18.70
N GLU A 56 5.53 10.01 18.60
CA GLU A 56 4.75 10.52 17.46
C GLU A 56 5.53 10.53 16.16
N THR A 57 6.86 10.61 16.22
CA THR A 57 7.70 10.52 15.02
C THR A 57 7.56 9.16 14.32
N ARG A 58 7.14 8.14 15.05
CA ARG A 58 6.87 6.80 14.56
C ARG A 58 5.42 6.55 14.15
N PHE A 59 4.57 7.59 14.19
CA PHE A 59 3.16 7.43 13.86
C PHE A 59 2.94 6.78 12.49
N ARG A 60 3.70 7.19 11.48
CA ARG A 60 3.58 6.64 10.13
C ARG A 60 3.81 5.13 10.13
N SER A 61 4.93 4.64 10.62
CA SER A 61 5.25 3.20 10.68
C SER A 61 4.23 2.43 11.52
N TRP A 62 3.80 3.01 12.65
CA TRP A 62 2.81 2.43 13.54
C TRP A 62 1.43 2.32 12.88
N PHE A 63 0.97 3.36 12.17
CA PHE A 63 -0.32 3.35 11.48
C PHE A 63 -0.33 2.32 10.33
N PHE A 64 0.75 2.26 9.55
CA PHE A 64 0.88 1.28 8.47
C PHE A 64 0.96 -0.17 9.00
N ALA A 65 1.55 -0.40 10.17
CA ALA A 65 1.50 -1.71 10.81
C ALA A 65 0.06 -2.12 11.20
N ILE A 66 -0.75 -1.19 11.71
CA ILE A 66 -2.18 -1.41 11.99
C ILE A 66 -2.92 -1.75 10.70
N LEU A 67 -2.76 -0.94 9.65
CA LEU A 67 -3.40 -1.13 8.35
C LEU A 67 -3.07 -2.52 7.77
N LEU A 68 -1.81 -2.92 7.83
CA LEU A 68 -1.36 -4.24 7.39
C LEU A 68 -2.00 -5.38 8.19
N SER A 69 -2.08 -5.22 9.50
CA SER A 69 -2.70 -6.20 10.40
C SER A 69 -4.18 -6.44 10.06
N ILE A 70 -4.91 -5.35 9.78
CA ILE A 70 -6.33 -5.42 9.39
C ILE A 70 -6.47 -6.09 8.02
N HIS A 71 -5.70 -5.65 7.02
CA HIS A 71 -5.68 -6.28 5.69
C HIS A 71 -5.47 -7.79 5.78
N ARG A 72 -4.48 -8.23 6.55
CA ARG A 72 -4.18 -9.67 6.74
C ARG A 72 -5.30 -10.41 7.44
N SER A 73 -5.93 -9.78 8.45
CA SER A 73 -7.05 -10.37 9.18
C SER A 73 -8.27 -10.56 8.28
N LYS A 74 -8.63 -9.54 7.48
CA LYS A 74 -9.73 -9.63 6.51
C LYS A 74 -9.47 -10.72 5.48
N ARG A 75 -8.26 -10.75 4.90
CA ARG A 75 -7.88 -11.79 3.94
C ARG A 75 -7.95 -13.21 4.52
N ARG A 76 -7.49 -13.39 5.77
CA ARG A 76 -7.60 -14.68 6.46
C ARG A 76 -9.06 -15.07 6.67
N ARG A 77 -9.91 -14.15 7.09
CA ARG A 77 -11.36 -14.42 7.24
C ARG A 77 -12.02 -14.75 5.91
N ALA A 78 -11.68 -14.05 4.82
CA ALA A 78 -12.17 -14.34 3.48
C ALA A 78 -11.72 -15.72 2.98
N PHE A 79 -10.49 -16.14 3.30
CA PHE A 79 -10.01 -17.48 3.01
C PHE A 79 -10.85 -18.54 3.72
N TRP A 80 -11.06 -18.42 5.04
CA TRP A 80 -11.84 -19.38 5.81
C TRP A 80 -13.32 -19.43 5.39
N ARG A 81 -13.93 -18.30 5.02
CA ARG A 81 -15.31 -18.27 4.51
C ARG A 81 -15.51 -19.12 3.25
N ARG A 82 -14.50 -19.30 2.43
CA ARG A 82 -14.58 -20.18 1.23
C ARG A 82 -14.62 -21.66 1.57
N PHE A 83 -14.21 -22.05 2.76
CA PHE A 83 -14.20 -23.45 3.22
C PHE A 83 -15.38 -23.78 4.14
N LEU A 84 -16.12 -22.80 4.62
CA LEU A 84 -17.34 -23.00 5.39
C LEU A 84 -18.52 -22.95 4.40
N PRO A 85 -19.38 -23.99 4.34
CA PRO A 85 -20.58 -23.96 3.51
C PRO A 85 -21.65 -23.09 4.20
N LEU A 86 -21.47 -21.79 4.20
CA LEU A 86 -22.45 -20.81 4.63
C LEU A 86 -22.87 -20.04 3.37
N GLY A 87 -24.13 -20.30 2.96
CA GLY A 87 -24.94 -19.62 1.97
C GLY A 87 -24.31 -18.64 1.00
N GLU A 88 -24.75 -18.69 -0.22
CA GLU A 88 -24.33 -17.82 -1.33
C GLU A 88 -24.23 -16.34 -0.86
N VAL A 89 -23.01 -15.89 -0.62
CA VAL A 89 -22.74 -14.47 -0.50
C VAL A 89 -22.59 -13.94 -1.91
N PHE A 90 -23.63 -13.31 -2.42
CA PHE A 90 -23.58 -12.48 -3.62
C PHE A 90 -22.41 -11.49 -3.44
N VAL A 91 -21.39 -11.65 -4.23
CA VAL A 91 -20.37 -10.61 -4.45
C VAL A 91 -21.03 -9.61 -5.38
N GLU A 92 -21.62 -8.58 -4.83
CA GLU A 92 -22.10 -7.43 -5.59
C GLU A 92 -21.00 -6.94 -6.53
N GLY A 93 -21.39 -6.77 -7.79
CA GLY A 93 -20.51 -6.35 -8.87
C GLY A 93 -19.80 -5.05 -8.51
N ARG A 94 -18.48 -5.08 -8.63
CA ARG A 94 -17.62 -3.92 -8.47
C ARG A 94 -18.08 -2.83 -9.45
N GLU A 95 -18.55 -1.71 -8.92
CA GLU A 95 -18.64 -0.49 -9.73
C GLU A 95 -17.25 -0.17 -10.30
N PRO A 96 -17.15 0.16 -11.59
CA PRO A 96 -15.89 0.62 -12.17
C PRO A 96 -15.46 1.89 -11.43
N ALA A 97 -14.24 1.87 -10.90
CA ALA A 97 -13.66 3.03 -10.23
C ALA A 97 -13.85 4.27 -11.11
N ARG A 98 -14.49 5.33 -10.56
CA ARG A 98 -14.59 6.63 -11.21
C ARG A 98 -13.24 7.06 -11.75
N LEU A 99 -13.25 7.60 -12.97
CA LEU A 99 -12.08 8.23 -13.58
C LEU A 99 -11.56 9.32 -12.61
N PRO A 100 -10.29 9.28 -12.18
CA PRO A 100 -9.72 10.38 -11.43
C PRO A 100 -9.64 11.61 -12.35
N GLU A 101 -9.72 12.78 -11.77
CA GLU A 101 -9.55 14.08 -12.45
C GLU A 101 -8.13 14.29 -13.01
N SER A 102 -7.20 13.40 -12.71
CA SER A 102 -5.86 13.29 -13.29
C SER A 102 -5.94 12.66 -14.69
N GLY A 103 -5.17 13.20 -15.63
CA GLY A 103 -5.22 12.86 -17.06
C GLY A 103 -5.23 11.37 -17.40
N GLU A 104 -5.75 11.02 -18.56
CA GLU A 104 -5.96 9.63 -19.04
C GLU A 104 -4.74 8.72 -18.84
N ASP A 105 -3.54 9.20 -19.09
CA ASP A 105 -2.30 8.44 -18.96
C ASP A 105 -2.00 8.02 -17.52
N GLU A 106 -2.29 8.87 -16.53
CA GLU A 106 -2.07 8.57 -15.12
C GLU A 106 -3.08 7.54 -14.62
N TRP A 107 -4.33 7.64 -15.05
CA TRP A 107 -5.36 6.65 -14.75
C TRP A 107 -5.02 5.28 -15.31
N TRP A 108 -4.58 5.21 -16.56
CA TRP A 108 -4.17 3.94 -17.18
C TRP A 108 -2.95 3.34 -16.49
N ARG A 109 -1.99 4.16 -16.07
CA ARG A 109 -0.82 3.72 -15.27
C ARG A 109 -1.26 3.14 -13.93
N ALA A 110 -2.10 3.86 -13.19
CA ALA A 110 -2.62 3.40 -11.90
C ALA A 110 -3.41 2.07 -12.05
N ARG A 111 -4.24 1.94 -13.07
CA ARG A 111 -5.00 0.72 -13.37
C ARG A 111 -4.09 -0.46 -13.73
N ARG A 112 -3.07 -0.24 -14.57
CA ARG A 112 -2.08 -1.28 -14.92
C ARG A 112 -1.32 -1.73 -13.67
N MET A 113 -0.89 -0.81 -12.84
CA MET A 113 -0.20 -1.11 -11.58
C MET A 113 -1.07 -1.93 -10.64
N THR A 114 -2.31 -1.51 -10.40
CA THR A 114 -3.25 -2.27 -9.55
C THR A 114 -3.48 -3.67 -10.11
N SER A 115 -3.68 -3.81 -11.41
CA SER A 115 -3.83 -5.11 -12.08
C SER A 115 -2.57 -5.99 -12.00
N ALA A 116 -1.38 -5.40 -12.01
CA ALA A 116 -0.13 -6.15 -11.86
C ALA A 116 0.09 -6.59 -10.41
N LEU A 117 -0.15 -5.69 -9.46
CA LEU A 117 -0.03 -5.95 -8.02
C LEU A 117 -1.00 -7.05 -7.55
N SER A 118 -2.24 -7.06 -8.06
CA SER A 118 -3.23 -8.08 -7.67
C SER A 118 -2.81 -9.52 -8.02
N ARG A 119 -1.88 -9.68 -8.97
CA ARG A 119 -1.32 -10.99 -9.37
C ARG A 119 -0.16 -11.47 -8.49
N LEU A 120 0.33 -10.62 -7.60
CA LEU A 120 1.39 -11.01 -6.68
C LEU A 120 0.83 -11.79 -5.49
N PRO A 121 1.58 -12.77 -4.97
CA PRO A 121 1.33 -13.28 -3.63
C PRO A 121 1.31 -12.12 -2.63
N ALA A 122 0.38 -12.16 -1.69
CA ALA A 122 0.12 -11.02 -0.81
C ALA A 122 1.36 -10.52 -0.06
N ALA A 123 2.20 -11.41 0.47
CA ALA A 123 3.42 -11.02 1.17
C ALA A 123 4.44 -10.29 0.26
N GLN A 124 4.47 -10.62 -1.04
CA GLN A 124 5.29 -9.91 -2.03
C GLN A 124 4.67 -8.57 -2.40
N ARG A 125 3.33 -8.52 -2.58
CA ARG A 125 2.58 -7.28 -2.82
C ARG A 125 2.80 -6.28 -1.68
N GLU A 126 2.63 -6.72 -0.44
CA GLU A 126 2.87 -5.91 0.75
C GLU A 126 4.30 -5.35 0.78
N ALA A 127 5.32 -6.18 0.54
CA ALA A 127 6.71 -5.73 0.53
C ALA A 127 6.96 -4.68 -0.57
N ILE A 128 6.48 -4.92 -1.79
CA ILE A 128 6.62 -3.98 -2.92
C ILE A 128 5.91 -2.65 -2.63
N VAL A 129 4.66 -2.69 -2.15
CA VAL A 129 3.90 -1.46 -1.88
C VAL A 129 4.56 -0.66 -0.76
N LEU A 130 4.98 -1.32 0.32
CA LEU A 130 5.62 -0.61 1.43
C LEU A 130 7.00 -0.05 1.06
N HIS A 131 7.81 -0.80 0.31
CA HIS A 131 9.16 -0.37 -0.03
C HIS A 131 9.19 0.56 -1.24
N ASP A 132 8.65 0.10 -2.39
CA ASP A 132 8.83 0.78 -3.67
C ASP A 132 7.85 1.95 -3.87
N VAL A 133 6.73 1.97 -3.14
CA VAL A 133 5.72 3.04 -3.23
C VAL A 133 5.76 3.95 -2.01
N GLU A 134 5.80 3.36 -0.80
CA GLU A 134 5.74 4.14 0.43
C GLU A 134 7.12 4.50 1.00
N GLY A 135 8.20 3.89 0.50
CA GLY A 135 9.58 4.22 0.90
C GLY A 135 9.98 3.73 2.29
N PHE A 136 9.30 2.70 2.83
CA PHE A 136 9.74 2.09 4.10
C PHE A 136 11.03 1.29 3.90
N SER A 137 11.90 1.32 4.91
CA SER A 137 13.11 0.52 4.93
C SER A 137 12.82 -0.98 5.05
N VAL A 138 13.80 -1.82 4.71
CA VAL A 138 13.69 -3.28 4.88
C VAL A 138 13.44 -3.66 6.32
N GLU A 139 14.07 -2.94 7.26
CA GLU A 139 13.96 -3.16 8.70
C GLU A 139 12.56 -2.82 9.22
N GLU A 140 11.98 -1.70 8.79
CA GLU A 140 10.62 -1.33 9.14
C GLU A 140 9.61 -2.34 8.59
N ILE A 141 9.78 -2.76 7.33
CA ILE A 141 8.91 -3.77 6.70
C ILE A 141 9.04 -5.12 7.42
N ALA A 142 10.26 -5.50 7.81
CA ALA A 142 10.51 -6.74 8.57
C ALA A 142 9.74 -6.73 9.89
N ALA A 143 9.80 -5.61 10.63
CA ALA A 143 9.03 -5.43 11.86
C ALA A 143 7.52 -5.48 11.60
N MET A 144 7.00 -4.76 10.59
CA MET A 144 5.57 -4.77 10.24
C MET A 144 5.09 -6.15 9.78
N GLN A 145 5.93 -6.90 9.09
CA GLN A 145 5.61 -8.22 8.57
C GLN A 145 5.86 -9.35 9.56
N GLY A 146 6.57 -9.10 10.65
CA GLY A 146 6.97 -10.12 11.63
C GLY A 146 7.92 -11.16 11.03
N VAL A 147 8.90 -10.75 10.21
CA VAL A 147 9.84 -11.63 9.51
C VAL A 147 11.25 -11.03 9.54
N SER A 148 12.26 -11.79 9.10
CA SER A 148 13.62 -11.28 8.96
C SER A 148 13.78 -10.32 7.79
N GLY A 149 14.79 -9.43 7.85
CA GLY A 149 15.13 -8.55 6.73
C GLY A 149 15.51 -9.33 5.45
N SER A 150 16.16 -10.48 5.59
CA SER A 150 16.47 -11.37 4.45
C SER A 150 15.20 -11.92 3.78
N ALA A 151 14.17 -12.22 4.56
CA ALA A 151 12.88 -12.62 4.02
C ALA A 151 12.20 -11.48 3.25
N VAL A 152 12.28 -10.24 3.75
CA VAL A 152 11.78 -9.05 3.03
C VAL A 152 12.54 -8.85 1.72
N LYS A 153 13.88 -8.88 1.73
CA LYS A 153 14.71 -8.78 0.52
C LYS A 153 14.32 -9.82 -0.53
N SER A 154 14.10 -11.07 -0.11
CA SER A 154 13.63 -12.15 -0.98
C SER A 154 12.23 -11.90 -1.55
N ARG A 155 11.29 -11.34 -0.73
CA ARG A 155 9.94 -10.96 -1.19
C ARG A 155 10.00 -9.83 -2.23
N LEU A 156 10.84 -8.83 -2.01
CA LEU A 156 11.06 -7.73 -2.94
C LEU A 156 11.61 -8.22 -4.28
N SER A 157 12.70 -9.00 -4.25
CA SER A 157 13.30 -9.57 -5.47
C SER A 157 12.29 -10.37 -6.28
N ARG A 158 11.64 -11.36 -5.67
CA ARG A 158 10.64 -12.20 -6.36
C ARG A 158 9.42 -11.41 -6.82
N GLY A 159 8.97 -10.43 -6.04
CA GLY A 159 7.86 -9.57 -6.39
C GLY A 159 8.16 -8.70 -7.61
N ARG A 160 9.34 -8.07 -7.63
CA ARG A 160 9.83 -7.27 -8.77
C ARG A 160 9.96 -8.10 -10.05
N ASP A 161 10.51 -9.31 -9.95
CA ASP A 161 10.62 -10.24 -11.09
C ASP A 161 9.25 -10.63 -11.66
N ARG A 162 8.25 -10.87 -10.80
CA ARG A 162 6.89 -11.17 -11.23
C ARG A 162 6.20 -9.99 -11.87
N LEU A 163 6.37 -8.78 -11.32
CA LEU A 163 5.86 -7.55 -11.92
C LEU A 163 6.46 -7.35 -13.31
N ARG A 164 7.79 -7.42 -13.42
CA ARG A 164 8.50 -7.31 -14.70
C ARG A 164 7.94 -8.26 -15.74
N ARG A 165 7.80 -9.55 -15.40
CA ARG A 165 7.22 -10.55 -16.32
C ARG A 165 5.78 -10.23 -16.70
N THR A 166 4.98 -9.68 -15.78
CA THR A 166 3.60 -9.29 -16.06
C THR A 166 3.55 -8.12 -17.03
N TYR A 167 4.37 -7.10 -16.84
CA TYR A 167 4.45 -5.94 -17.72
C TYR A 167 4.91 -6.31 -19.12
N LEU A 168 5.95 -7.14 -19.25
CA LEU A 168 6.44 -7.63 -20.54
C LEU A 168 5.40 -8.46 -21.29
N ARG A 169 4.72 -9.40 -20.61
CA ARG A 169 3.68 -10.24 -21.22
C ARG A 169 2.45 -9.47 -21.69
N ARG A 170 2.18 -8.33 -21.06
CA ARG A 170 1.06 -7.45 -21.40
C ARG A 170 1.40 -6.38 -22.43
N GLY A 171 2.67 -6.29 -22.86
CA GLY A 171 3.14 -5.25 -23.77
C GLY A 171 3.05 -3.84 -23.17
N TRP A 172 3.06 -3.73 -21.83
CA TRP A 172 2.97 -2.42 -21.16
C TRP A 172 4.33 -1.70 -21.07
N VAL A 173 5.42 -2.39 -21.35
CA VAL A 173 6.79 -1.87 -21.40
C VAL A 173 7.54 -2.62 -22.50
N GLU A 174 8.32 -1.90 -23.30
CA GLU A 174 9.20 -2.49 -24.32
C GLU A 174 10.34 -3.27 -23.65
N ARG A 175 10.78 -4.37 -24.29
CA ARG A 175 11.87 -5.23 -23.77
C ARG A 175 13.17 -4.48 -23.56
N THR A 176 13.42 -3.45 -24.35
CA THR A 176 14.63 -2.60 -24.28
C THR A 176 14.64 -1.63 -23.12
N ALA A 177 13.46 -1.20 -22.64
CA ALA A 177 13.33 -0.26 -21.50
C ALA A 177 13.57 -0.89 -20.12
N VAL A 178 13.59 -2.22 -20.06
CA VAL A 178 13.77 -2.97 -18.81
C VAL A 178 15.18 -3.54 -18.78
N GLY A 179 16.18 -2.69 -18.51
CA GLY A 179 17.55 -3.12 -18.27
C GLY A 179 17.61 -4.21 -17.19
N ALA A 180 18.42 -5.26 -17.41
CA ALA A 180 18.68 -6.25 -16.38
C ALA A 180 19.30 -5.56 -15.15
N PRO A 181 18.83 -5.80 -13.94
CA PRO A 181 19.47 -5.26 -12.75
C PRO A 181 20.84 -5.91 -12.60
N LYS A 182 21.90 -5.17 -12.89
CA LYS A 182 23.26 -5.52 -12.48
C LYS A 182 23.47 -4.93 -11.08
N GLY A 183 23.68 -5.80 -10.08
CA GLY A 183 24.24 -5.42 -8.79
C GLY A 183 23.26 -5.03 -7.69
N ASP A 184 23.76 -5.11 -6.50
CA ASP A 184 23.20 -5.02 -5.14
C ASP A 184 22.57 -3.68 -4.72
N ALA A 185 22.04 -2.87 -5.61
CA ALA A 185 21.34 -1.65 -5.25
C ALA A 185 19.87 -1.97 -4.84
N LEU A 186 19.69 -2.45 -3.61
CA LEU A 186 18.37 -2.68 -3.01
C LEU A 186 17.67 -1.36 -2.58
N ASP A 187 18.40 -0.24 -2.57
CA ASP A 187 17.92 1.03 -2.03
C ASP A 187 17.35 2.03 -3.06
N ALA A 188 17.38 1.72 -4.34
CA ALA A 188 16.75 2.60 -5.33
C ALA A 188 15.37 2.06 -5.76
N PRO A 189 14.35 2.93 -5.93
CA PRO A 189 13.08 2.53 -6.51
C PRO A 189 13.32 2.06 -7.94
N ARG A 190 13.28 0.75 -8.16
CA ARG A 190 13.69 0.10 -9.41
C ARG A 190 12.60 0.04 -10.47
N PHE A 191 11.46 0.64 -10.19
CA PHE A 191 10.36 0.79 -11.13
C PHE A 191 9.96 2.26 -11.24
N PRO A 192 10.41 2.98 -12.29
CA PRO A 192 9.98 4.36 -12.52
C PRO A 192 8.46 4.51 -12.62
N LEU A 193 7.77 3.43 -12.94
CA LEU A 193 6.31 3.37 -13.04
C LEU A 193 5.60 3.30 -11.68
N LEU A 194 6.33 3.08 -10.58
CA LEU A 194 5.80 3.05 -9.21
C LEU A 194 6.05 4.36 -8.45
N ALA A 195 6.92 5.24 -8.96
CA ALA A 195 7.17 6.54 -8.37
C ALA A 195 5.90 7.40 -8.47
N THR A 196 5.37 7.82 -7.34
CA THR A 196 4.40 8.91 -7.29
C THR A 196 5.11 10.18 -7.75
N PRO A 197 4.53 11.04 -8.61
CA PRO A 197 5.11 12.33 -8.89
C PRO A 197 5.21 13.09 -7.56
N THR A 198 6.43 13.33 -7.12
CA THR A 198 6.72 14.26 -6.03
C THR A 198 6.24 15.63 -6.51
N GLY A 199 5.39 16.29 -5.70
CA GLY A 199 4.65 17.48 -6.01
C GLY A 199 5.38 18.46 -6.93
N ALA A 200 4.70 18.87 -7.99
CA ALA A 200 5.09 19.98 -8.82
C ALA A 200 5.21 21.23 -7.93
N THR A 201 6.43 21.66 -7.70
CA THR A 201 6.74 22.99 -7.23
C THR A 201 6.22 23.95 -8.30
N SER A 202 5.21 24.74 -7.97
CA SER A 202 4.74 25.83 -8.81
C SER A 202 5.93 26.74 -9.15
N PRO A 203 6.18 27.08 -10.42
CA PRO A 203 7.13 28.13 -10.75
C PRO A 203 6.55 29.45 -10.22
N GLY A 204 7.33 30.14 -9.38
CA GLY A 204 7.02 31.46 -8.88
C GLY A 204 6.75 32.45 -10.03
N GLU A 205 5.71 33.24 -9.85
CA GLU A 205 5.53 34.47 -10.60
C GLU A 205 6.69 35.40 -10.27
N GLU A 206 7.56 35.62 -11.23
CA GLU A 206 8.39 36.81 -11.32
C GLU A 206 7.75 37.75 -12.35
N GLY A 207 7.48 38.98 -11.93
CA GLY A 207 7.05 40.05 -12.79
C GLY A 207 6.65 41.27 -12.02
#